data_529fc40f2af2a7ce7fa1f9f06262da2e
#
_entry.id   529fc40f2af2a7ce7fa1f9f06262da2e
#
_cell.length_a   1.000
_cell.length_b   1.000
_cell.length_c   1.000
_cell.angle_alpha   90.00
_cell.angle_beta   90.00
_cell.angle_gamma   90.00
#
_symmetry.space_group_name_H-M   'P 1'
#
loop_
_entity.id
_entity.type
_entity.pdbx_description
1 polymer ?
#
loop_
_entity_poly.entity_id
_entity_poly.type
_entity_poly.pdbx_seq_one_letter_code
_entity_poly.pdbx_strand_id
1 'polypeptide(L)'
;SNEMYDVWRLDKDTYVQSWEDRFIIQHGYIENMEKAISGLMKKEGLSAKDISKAIFYAPTARSQQELARRLGFDAKTQLQDLLISNVGISGCAHALLMLVAALEEAKPGNKLLMASYGSGADAFLLRVTDEIEKVKGNKRGVKGVIKSKKPLSSYVRYLSYRGLLEPQPGEPFRLFPAATTSWRERNWAIRMHGSKCKNCGTVHFPIERVCYNCRSKDNYEEVRLSDKKARVFTYSLDNLAGRSDDPTIPQLTVE
;
A
#
# COMPACT_ATOMS: atom_id res chain seq x y z
N SER A 1 1.96 29.10 -6.21
CA SER A 1 1.65 27.98 -5.33
C SER A 1 0.86 28.48 -4.13
N ASN A 2 -0.14 27.75 -3.71
CA ASN A 2 -0.84 27.98 -2.45
C ASN A 2 -0.33 26.93 -1.48
N GLU A 3 0.70 27.29 -0.72
CA GLU A 3 1.24 26.42 0.31
C GLU A 3 0.43 26.62 1.59
N MET A 4 -0.06 25.51 2.13
CA MET A 4 -0.74 25.48 3.40
C MET A 4 -0.37 24.17 4.13
N TYR A 5 0.11 24.33 5.35
CA TYR A 5 0.38 23.18 6.21
C TYR A 5 -0.90 22.79 6.96
N ASP A 6 -1.51 21.70 6.56
CA ASP A 6 -2.71 21.17 7.20
C ASP A 6 -2.40 20.51 8.52
N VAL A 7 -1.27 19.81 8.53
CA VAL A 7 -0.83 19.00 9.67
C VAL A 7 0.65 19.22 9.89
N TRP A 8 1.05 19.24 11.15
CA TRP A 8 2.45 19.35 11.56
C TRP A 8 2.71 18.56 12.84
N ARG A 9 3.95 18.30 13.14
CA ARG A 9 4.40 17.69 14.38
C ARG A 9 5.78 18.23 14.72
N LEU A 10 5.95 18.75 15.92
CA LEU A 10 7.25 19.11 16.47
C LEU A 10 7.91 17.87 17.08
N ASP A 11 9.22 17.93 17.31
CA ASP A 11 10.00 16.79 17.85
C ASP A 11 9.47 16.24 19.20
N LYS A 12 8.85 17.08 20.00
CA LYS A 12 8.30 16.73 21.31
C LYS A 12 6.84 16.29 21.28
N ASP A 13 6.17 16.42 20.15
CA ASP A 13 4.76 16.09 20.02
C ASP A 13 4.55 14.58 19.89
N THR A 14 3.71 14.02 20.73
CA THR A 14 3.26 12.63 20.60
C THR A 14 2.28 12.47 19.44
N TYR A 15 1.47 13.48 19.17
CA TYR A 15 0.42 13.47 18.16
C TYR A 15 0.64 14.56 17.12
N VAL A 16 0.08 14.32 15.94
CA VAL A 16 0.01 15.29 14.85
C VAL A 16 -0.94 16.42 15.27
N GLN A 17 -0.53 17.66 15.03
CA GLN A 17 -1.33 18.86 15.20
C GLN A 17 -2.00 19.23 13.88
N SER A 18 -3.15 19.88 13.92
CA SER A 18 -3.83 20.43 12.75
C SER A 18 -4.62 21.68 13.10
N TRP A 19 -4.98 22.45 12.07
CA TRP A 19 -5.89 23.58 12.21
C TRP A 19 -7.35 23.12 12.33
N GLU A 20 -8.27 24.08 12.46
CA GLU A 20 -9.70 23.81 12.44
C GLU A 20 -10.12 23.11 11.14
N ASP A 21 -10.83 21.99 11.24
CA ASP A 21 -11.23 21.14 10.11
C ASP A 21 -11.93 21.89 8.99
N ARG A 22 -12.84 22.83 9.33
CA ARG A 22 -13.58 23.60 8.32
C ARG A 22 -12.66 24.47 7.49
N PHE A 23 -11.66 25.07 8.13
CA PHE A 23 -10.69 25.93 7.46
C PHE A 23 -9.80 25.09 6.53
N ILE A 24 -9.30 23.94 7.00
CA ILE A 24 -8.49 23.03 6.20
C ILE A 24 -9.27 22.50 5.00
N ILE A 25 -10.53 22.08 5.21
CA ILE A 25 -11.34 21.53 4.13
C ILE A 25 -11.60 22.60 3.07
N GLN A 26 -11.93 23.83 3.46
CA GLN A 26 -12.29 24.89 2.49
C GLN A 26 -11.06 25.43 1.78
N HIS A 27 -10.06 25.90 2.50
CA HIS A 27 -8.92 26.66 1.97
C HIS A 27 -7.74 25.76 1.59
N GLY A 28 -7.57 24.64 2.30
CA GLY A 28 -6.60 23.62 1.93
C GLY A 28 -7.13 22.72 0.81
N TYR A 29 -8.02 21.82 1.16
CA TYR A 29 -8.47 20.74 0.28
C TYR A 29 -9.27 21.24 -0.94
N ILE A 30 -10.44 21.86 -0.72
CA ILE A 30 -11.37 22.20 -1.81
C ILE A 30 -10.73 23.12 -2.83
N GLU A 31 -10.16 24.23 -2.38
CA GLU A 31 -9.61 25.24 -3.30
C GLU A 31 -8.44 24.72 -4.13
N ASN A 32 -7.53 23.95 -3.52
CA ASN A 32 -6.36 23.43 -4.23
C ASN A 32 -6.75 22.31 -5.20
N MET A 33 -7.62 21.39 -4.77
CA MET A 33 -8.13 20.32 -5.63
C MET A 33 -8.94 20.85 -6.80
N GLU A 34 -9.82 21.83 -6.56
CA GLU A 34 -10.61 22.46 -7.62
C GLU A 34 -9.72 23.13 -8.66
N LYS A 35 -8.70 23.89 -8.23
CA LYS A 35 -7.74 24.54 -9.14
C LYS A 35 -6.94 23.50 -9.95
N ALA A 36 -6.42 22.46 -9.31
CA ALA A 36 -5.63 21.44 -9.98
C ALA A 36 -6.46 20.66 -11.02
N ILE A 37 -7.66 20.22 -10.65
CA ILE A 37 -8.54 19.45 -11.53
C ILE A 37 -9.08 20.31 -12.67
N SER A 38 -9.61 21.50 -12.37
CA SER A 38 -10.13 22.41 -13.40
C SER A 38 -9.04 22.86 -14.36
N GLY A 39 -7.83 23.11 -13.86
CA GLY A 39 -6.67 23.45 -14.68
C GLY A 39 -6.30 22.33 -15.65
N LEU A 40 -6.27 21.08 -15.17
CA LEU A 40 -6.01 19.91 -16.01
C LEU A 40 -7.12 19.71 -17.05
N MET A 41 -8.38 19.73 -16.63
CA MET A 41 -9.52 19.55 -17.54
C MET A 41 -9.56 20.62 -18.63
N LYS A 42 -9.28 21.89 -18.28
CA LYS A 42 -9.18 22.98 -19.24
C LYS A 42 -8.03 22.78 -20.23
N LYS A 43 -6.86 22.33 -19.75
CA LYS A 43 -5.70 22.06 -20.57
C LYS A 43 -5.97 20.96 -21.60
N GLU A 44 -6.67 19.92 -21.20
CA GLU A 44 -6.99 18.75 -22.05
C GLU A 44 -8.30 18.94 -22.85
N GLY A 45 -9.01 20.06 -22.69
CA GLY A 45 -10.28 20.32 -23.36
C GLY A 45 -11.39 19.37 -22.98
N LEU A 46 -11.40 18.88 -21.73
CA LEU A 46 -12.33 17.86 -21.25
C LEU A 46 -13.35 18.45 -20.27
N SER A 47 -14.52 17.84 -20.25
CA SER A 47 -15.59 18.05 -19.26
C SER A 47 -15.73 16.85 -18.33
N ALA A 48 -16.48 17.01 -17.23
CA ALA A 48 -16.74 15.91 -16.31
C ALA A 48 -17.39 14.70 -17.00
N LYS A 49 -18.19 14.92 -18.06
CA LYS A 49 -18.85 13.85 -18.84
C LYS A 49 -17.88 12.96 -19.60
N ASP A 50 -16.69 13.46 -19.92
CA ASP A 50 -15.67 12.73 -20.67
C ASP A 50 -14.85 11.78 -19.78
N ILE A 51 -15.01 11.88 -18.46
CA ILE A 51 -14.28 11.11 -17.46
C ILE A 51 -15.11 9.92 -17.01
N SER A 52 -14.55 8.73 -17.17
CA SER A 52 -15.22 7.48 -16.78
C SER A 52 -15.23 7.29 -15.27
N LYS A 53 -14.13 7.66 -14.57
CA LYS A 53 -14.00 7.54 -13.12
C LYS A 53 -13.14 8.68 -12.57
N ALA A 54 -13.64 9.31 -11.50
CA ALA A 54 -12.95 10.36 -10.75
C ALA A 54 -12.42 9.79 -9.42
N ILE A 55 -11.11 9.83 -9.25
CA ILE A 55 -10.38 9.23 -8.12
C ILE A 55 -9.84 10.38 -7.29
N PHE A 56 -10.68 10.93 -6.41
CA PHE A 56 -10.34 12.06 -5.57
C PHE A 56 -10.10 11.61 -4.15
N TYR A 57 -8.84 11.65 -3.70
CA TYR A 57 -8.58 11.56 -2.27
C TYR A 57 -9.31 12.70 -1.54
N ALA A 58 -9.88 12.41 -0.40
CA ALA A 58 -10.52 13.41 0.45
C ALA A 58 -10.42 13.01 1.93
N PRO A 59 -10.37 13.98 2.85
CA PRO A 59 -10.38 13.72 4.28
C PRO A 59 -11.67 13.03 4.75
N THR A 60 -12.80 13.35 4.10
CA THR A 60 -14.12 12.77 4.41
C THR A 60 -14.92 12.52 3.14
N ALA A 61 -15.89 11.60 3.21
CA ALA A 61 -16.81 11.34 2.11
C ALA A 61 -17.61 12.61 1.73
N ARG A 62 -17.96 13.43 2.70
CA ARG A 62 -18.69 14.70 2.48
C ARG A 62 -17.86 15.68 1.64
N SER A 63 -16.60 15.86 1.98
CA SER A 63 -15.71 16.77 1.22
C SER A 63 -15.43 16.25 -0.19
N GLN A 64 -15.33 14.93 -0.39
CA GLN A 64 -15.23 14.34 -1.73
C GLN A 64 -16.48 14.65 -2.59
N GLN A 65 -17.66 14.43 -2.03
CA GLN A 65 -18.91 14.69 -2.72
C GLN A 65 -19.11 16.17 -3.04
N GLU A 66 -18.72 17.07 -2.14
CA GLU A 66 -18.78 18.49 -2.35
C GLU A 66 -17.87 18.91 -3.50
N LEU A 67 -16.62 18.44 -3.52
CA LEU A 67 -15.69 18.69 -4.61
C LEU A 67 -16.24 18.18 -5.95
N ALA A 68 -16.76 16.97 -5.98
CA ALA A 68 -17.33 16.38 -7.17
C ALA A 68 -18.50 17.22 -7.71
N ARG A 69 -19.39 17.68 -6.85
CA ARG A 69 -20.52 18.52 -7.21
C ARG A 69 -20.07 19.87 -7.81
N ARG A 70 -19.05 20.51 -7.23
CA ARG A 70 -18.48 21.77 -7.74
C ARG A 70 -17.90 21.61 -9.13
N LEU A 71 -17.27 20.47 -9.39
CA LEU A 71 -16.64 20.13 -10.66
C LEU A 71 -17.58 19.51 -11.70
N GLY A 72 -18.87 19.29 -11.33
CA GLY A 72 -19.89 18.74 -12.23
C GLY A 72 -19.82 17.22 -12.42
N PHE A 73 -19.17 16.47 -11.51
CA PHE A 73 -19.16 15.00 -11.53
C PHE A 73 -20.40 14.42 -10.86
N ASP A 74 -20.88 13.31 -11.41
CA ASP A 74 -21.92 12.50 -10.75
C ASP A 74 -21.29 11.66 -9.63
N ALA A 75 -21.67 12.02 -8.40
CA ALA A 75 -21.14 11.35 -7.21
C ALA A 75 -21.51 9.85 -7.11
N LYS A 76 -22.61 9.42 -7.74
CA LYS A 76 -23.06 8.02 -7.65
C LYS A 76 -22.34 7.09 -8.62
N THR A 77 -22.05 7.57 -9.83
CA THR A 77 -21.54 6.73 -10.92
C THR A 77 -20.05 6.95 -11.20
N GLN A 78 -19.59 8.20 -11.07
CA GLN A 78 -18.23 8.56 -11.47
C GLN A 78 -17.22 8.54 -10.31
N LEU A 79 -17.63 8.79 -9.05
CA LEU A 79 -16.68 8.80 -7.95
C LEU A 79 -16.20 7.40 -7.58
N GLN A 80 -14.88 7.29 -7.36
CA GLN A 80 -14.26 6.14 -6.72
C GLN A 80 -14.54 6.19 -5.21
N ASP A 81 -14.93 5.04 -4.64
CA ASP A 81 -15.06 4.88 -3.19
C ASP A 81 -13.74 5.24 -2.48
N LEU A 82 -13.84 5.98 -1.38
CA LEU A 82 -12.68 6.39 -0.58
C LEU A 82 -11.99 5.24 0.13
N LEU A 83 -12.63 4.09 0.29
CA LEU A 83 -12.12 2.92 1.01
C LEU A 83 -11.79 3.17 2.50
N ILE A 84 -12.06 4.35 3.04
CA ILE A 84 -11.71 4.74 4.42
C ILE A 84 -12.37 3.80 5.44
N SER A 85 -13.62 3.41 5.23
CA SER A 85 -14.34 2.46 6.10
C SER A 85 -13.69 1.06 6.14
N ASN A 86 -12.93 0.72 5.12
CA ASN A 86 -12.30 -0.59 4.98
C ASN A 86 -10.84 -0.63 5.40
N VAL A 87 -10.07 0.42 5.10
CA VAL A 87 -8.62 0.45 5.28
C VAL A 87 -8.12 1.62 6.12
N GLY A 88 -9.02 2.54 6.54
CA GLY A 88 -8.62 3.78 7.18
C GLY A 88 -7.93 4.73 6.21
N ILE A 89 -7.24 5.75 6.74
CA ILE A 89 -6.46 6.70 5.94
C ILE A 89 -5.02 6.21 5.90
N SER A 90 -4.52 5.91 4.70
CA SER A 90 -3.15 5.42 4.47
C SER A 90 -2.16 6.51 4.00
N GLY A 91 -2.44 7.78 4.33
CA GLY A 91 -1.56 8.91 4.01
C GLY A 91 -1.31 9.06 2.51
N CYS A 92 -0.07 9.32 2.11
CA CYS A 92 0.32 9.54 0.71
C CYS A 92 -0.01 8.37 -0.22
N ALA A 93 -0.10 7.15 0.30
CA ALA A 93 -0.44 5.96 -0.49
C ALA A 93 -1.94 5.85 -0.82
N HIS A 94 -2.80 6.64 -0.16
CA HIS A 94 -4.25 6.46 -0.25
C HIS A 94 -4.81 6.70 -1.65
N ALA A 95 -4.37 7.76 -2.32
CA ALA A 95 -4.79 8.07 -3.68
C ALA A 95 -4.39 6.96 -4.67
N LEU A 96 -3.20 6.38 -4.50
CA LEU A 96 -2.73 5.25 -5.31
C LEU A 96 -3.54 3.96 -5.03
N LEU A 97 -3.91 3.74 -3.77
CA LEU A 97 -4.79 2.62 -3.40
C LEU A 97 -6.16 2.73 -4.09
N MET A 98 -6.74 3.93 -4.09
CA MET A 98 -7.98 4.22 -4.80
C MET A 98 -7.83 4.02 -6.32
N LEU A 99 -6.68 4.42 -6.89
CA LEU A 99 -6.38 4.19 -8.31
C LEU A 99 -6.35 2.69 -8.64
N VAL A 100 -5.69 1.89 -7.82
CA VAL A 100 -5.66 0.42 -8.02
C VAL A 100 -7.07 -0.15 -7.98
N ALA A 101 -7.91 0.28 -7.01
CA ALA A 101 -9.30 -0.16 -6.93
C ALA A 101 -10.13 0.25 -8.16
N ALA A 102 -9.90 1.44 -8.71
CA ALA A 102 -10.55 1.89 -9.94
C ALA A 102 -10.09 1.08 -11.17
N LEU A 103 -8.80 0.75 -11.25
CA LEU A 103 -8.23 -0.06 -12.35
C LEU A 103 -8.78 -1.51 -12.36
N GLU A 104 -9.14 -2.06 -11.20
CA GLU A 104 -9.77 -3.39 -11.14
C GLU A 104 -11.12 -3.44 -11.89
N GLU A 105 -11.82 -2.32 -11.96
CA GLU A 105 -13.12 -2.19 -12.64
C GLU A 105 -13.02 -1.55 -14.04
N ALA A 106 -11.90 -0.90 -14.34
CA ALA A 106 -11.71 -0.13 -15.55
C ALA A 106 -11.75 -1.02 -16.81
N LYS A 107 -12.19 -0.44 -17.91
CA LYS A 107 -12.21 -1.09 -19.24
C LYS A 107 -11.27 -0.33 -20.19
N PRO A 108 -10.76 -0.99 -21.22
CA PRO A 108 -10.03 -0.30 -22.29
C PRO A 108 -10.77 0.95 -22.78
N GLY A 109 -10.05 2.01 -23.02
CA GLY A 109 -10.61 3.30 -23.44
C GLY A 109 -11.14 4.19 -22.31
N ASN A 110 -11.32 3.68 -21.07
CA ASN A 110 -11.72 4.50 -19.95
C ASN A 110 -10.72 5.63 -19.69
N LYS A 111 -11.23 6.81 -19.38
CA LYS A 111 -10.45 7.96 -18.90
C LYS A 111 -10.64 8.07 -17.39
N LEU A 112 -9.56 7.97 -16.65
CA LEU A 112 -9.55 8.07 -15.20
C LEU A 112 -8.89 9.40 -14.82
N LEU A 113 -9.55 10.20 -14.00
CA LEU A 113 -9.00 11.42 -13.46
C LEU A 113 -8.65 11.19 -11.99
N MET A 114 -7.37 11.12 -11.69
CA MET A 114 -6.85 10.96 -10.35
C MET A 114 -6.38 12.31 -9.82
N ALA A 115 -6.76 12.64 -8.59
CA ALA A 115 -6.24 13.81 -7.90
C ALA A 115 -5.97 13.51 -6.43
N SER A 116 -4.85 14.03 -5.95
CA SER A 116 -4.39 13.86 -4.58
C SER A 116 -4.10 15.24 -3.97
N TYR A 117 -4.39 15.33 -2.69
CA TYR A 117 -4.14 16.51 -1.88
C TYR A 117 -3.11 16.18 -0.78
N GLY A 118 -2.21 17.10 -0.56
CA GLY A 118 -1.22 17.08 0.50
C GLY A 118 -0.84 18.53 0.84
N SER A 119 0.43 18.91 0.79
CA SER A 119 0.84 20.33 0.81
C SER A 119 0.66 20.94 -0.58
N GLY A 120 -0.60 21.11 -1.02
CA GLY A 120 -0.99 21.42 -2.38
C GLY A 120 -1.80 20.28 -3.00
N ALA A 121 -2.06 20.32 -4.32
CA ALA A 121 -2.81 19.28 -5.02
C ALA A 121 -2.23 19.01 -6.40
N ASP A 122 -2.19 17.72 -6.75
CA ASP A 122 -1.81 17.23 -8.06
C ASP A 122 -2.98 16.50 -8.72
N ALA A 123 -3.11 16.65 -10.04
CA ALA A 123 -4.12 15.99 -10.83
C ALA A 123 -3.49 15.32 -12.06
N PHE A 124 -3.94 14.09 -12.36
CA PHE A 124 -3.46 13.28 -13.48
C PHE A 124 -4.63 12.75 -14.28
N LEU A 125 -4.52 12.83 -15.60
CA LEU A 125 -5.43 12.17 -16.54
C LEU A 125 -4.77 10.88 -17.04
N LEU A 126 -5.44 9.74 -16.83
CA LEU A 126 -4.97 8.42 -17.23
C LEU A 126 -5.93 7.83 -18.26
N ARG A 127 -5.38 7.27 -19.34
CA ARG A 127 -6.14 6.50 -20.30
C ARG A 127 -5.84 5.02 -20.14
N VAL A 128 -6.89 4.24 -19.93
CA VAL A 128 -6.77 2.78 -19.81
C VAL A 128 -6.57 2.17 -21.19
N THR A 129 -5.49 1.42 -21.37
CA THR A 129 -5.17 0.69 -22.61
C THR A 129 -5.68 -0.73 -22.56
N ASP A 130 -5.62 -1.45 -23.69
CA ASP A 130 -6.03 -2.85 -23.81
C ASP A 130 -5.17 -3.79 -22.95
N GLU A 131 -3.97 -3.35 -22.55
CA GLU A 131 -3.09 -4.10 -21.67
C GLU A 131 -3.71 -4.40 -20.28
N ILE A 132 -4.72 -3.63 -19.88
CA ILE A 132 -5.45 -3.85 -18.61
C ILE A 132 -6.06 -5.26 -18.56
N GLU A 133 -6.50 -5.80 -19.68
CA GLU A 133 -7.12 -7.13 -19.74
C GLU A 133 -6.11 -8.26 -19.43
N LYS A 134 -4.83 -8.04 -19.75
CA LYS A 134 -3.76 -8.99 -19.43
C LYS A 134 -3.42 -9.04 -17.95
N VAL A 135 -3.72 -7.97 -17.23
CA VAL A 135 -3.40 -7.83 -15.80
C VAL A 135 -4.57 -8.27 -14.92
N LYS A 136 -5.81 -8.11 -15.41
CA LYS A 136 -7.02 -8.51 -14.68
C LYS A 136 -7.01 -10.02 -14.41
N GLY A 137 -7.46 -10.39 -13.22
CA GLY A 137 -7.56 -11.79 -12.80
C GLY A 137 -6.27 -12.44 -12.30
N ASN A 138 -5.10 -11.90 -12.64
CA ASN A 138 -3.81 -12.46 -12.24
C ASN A 138 -3.28 -11.94 -10.88
N LYS A 139 -3.92 -10.93 -10.33
CA LYS A 139 -3.48 -10.29 -9.08
C LYS A 139 -4.63 -10.18 -8.09
N ARG A 140 -4.28 -10.23 -6.81
CA ARG A 140 -5.26 -10.16 -5.72
C ARG A 140 -6.00 -8.83 -5.67
N GLY A 141 -5.35 -7.73 -6.05
CA GLY A 141 -5.87 -6.38 -6.04
C GLY A 141 -6.32 -5.89 -4.66
N VAL A 142 -6.94 -4.71 -4.64
CA VAL A 142 -7.47 -4.09 -3.41
C VAL A 142 -8.67 -4.86 -2.88
N LYS A 143 -9.61 -5.26 -3.75
CA LYS A 143 -10.79 -6.03 -3.35
C LYS A 143 -10.41 -7.37 -2.73
N GLY A 144 -9.45 -8.07 -3.32
CA GLY A 144 -8.96 -9.34 -2.82
C GLY A 144 -8.26 -9.21 -1.46
N VAL A 145 -7.46 -8.14 -1.28
CA VAL A 145 -6.82 -7.85 0.01
C VAL A 145 -7.86 -7.51 1.08
N ILE A 146 -8.83 -6.65 0.80
CA ILE A 146 -9.92 -6.32 1.72
C ILE A 146 -10.72 -7.57 2.10
N LYS A 147 -11.05 -8.44 1.13
CA LYS A 147 -11.78 -9.68 1.37
C LYS A 147 -11.03 -10.66 2.27
N SER A 148 -9.71 -10.60 2.29
CA SER A 148 -8.87 -11.49 3.09
C SER A 148 -8.50 -10.93 4.47
N LYS A 149 -9.12 -9.83 4.90
CA LYS A 149 -8.90 -9.27 6.23
C LYS A 149 -9.12 -10.31 7.32
N LYS A 150 -8.19 -10.39 8.26
CA LYS A 150 -8.37 -11.15 9.49
C LYS A 150 -8.97 -10.22 10.55
N PRO A 151 -10.16 -10.48 11.06
CA PRO A 151 -10.74 -9.65 12.12
C PRO A 151 -9.89 -9.75 13.39
N LEU A 152 -9.63 -8.61 14.00
CA LEU A 152 -8.96 -8.55 15.29
C LEU A 152 -10.02 -8.61 16.39
N SER A 153 -10.01 -9.66 17.19
CA SER A 153 -11.04 -9.93 18.22
C SER A 153 -10.91 -9.05 19.46
N SER A 154 -9.79 -8.35 19.63
CA SER A 154 -9.49 -7.59 20.85
C SER A 154 -8.94 -6.21 20.50
N TYR A 155 -9.56 -5.16 21.08
CA TYR A 155 -9.06 -3.79 20.98
C TYR A 155 -7.72 -3.60 21.74
N VAL A 156 -7.51 -4.35 22.79
CA VAL A 156 -6.24 -4.35 23.53
C VAL A 156 -5.08 -4.80 22.64
N ARG A 157 -5.29 -5.84 21.80
CA ARG A 157 -4.30 -6.24 20.79
C ARG A 157 -4.00 -5.14 19.77
N TYR A 158 -5.04 -4.43 19.33
CA TYR A 158 -4.83 -3.29 18.45
C TYR A 158 -3.96 -2.21 19.09
N LEU A 159 -4.24 -1.86 20.35
CA LEU A 159 -3.45 -0.88 21.09
C LEU A 159 -1.98 -1.34 21.26
N SER A 160 -1.78 -2.62 21.56
CA SER A 160 -0.45 -3.22 21.67
C SER A 160 0.31 -3.15 20.33
N TYR A 161 -0.30 -3.54 19.21
CA TYR A 161 0.32 -3.44 17.87
C TYR A 161 0.63 -2.00 17.47
N ARG A 162 -0.13 -1.03 17.98
CA ARG A 162 0.12 0.40 17.77
C ARG A 162 1.19 0.98 18.70
N GLY A 163 1.70 0.20 19.66
CA GLY A 163 2.61 0.69 20.68
C GLY A 163 1.99 1.68 21.66
N LEU A 164 0.66 1.71 21.77
CA LEU A 164 -0.09 2.57 22.69
C LEU A 164 -0.25 1.94 24.08
N LEU A 165 0.01 0.65 24.21
CA LEU A 165 0.17 -0.07 25.46
C LEU A 165 1.57 -0.65 25.48
N GLU A 166 2.27 -0.46 26.59
CA GLU A 166 3.53 -1.17 26.83
C GLU A 166 3.18 -2.60 27.27
N PRO A 167 3.45 -3.62 26.43
CA PRO A 167 3.32 -4.99 26.88
C PRO A 167 4.35 -5.24 27.99
N GLN A 168 4.01 -6.09 28.95
CA GLN A 168 5.03 -6.57 29.90
C GLN A 168 6.21 -7.10 29.11
N PRO A 169 7.45 -6.72 29.46
CA PRO A 169 8.61 -7.24 28.76
C PRO A 169 8.60 -8.76 28.88
N GLY A 170 8.50 -9.41 27.73
CA GLY A 170 8.74 -10.84 27.62
C GLY A 170 10.22 -11.14 27.89
N GLU A 171 10.69 -12.30 27.46
CA GLU A 171 12.10 -12.67 27.55
C GLU A 171 13.03 -11.58 26.95
N PRO A 172 14.22 -11.37 27.52
CA PRO A 172 15.08 -10.22 27.18
C PRO A 172 15.77 -10.31 25.81
N PHE A 173 15.24 -11.10 24.89
CA PHE A 173 15.79 -11.22 23.55
C PHE A 173 15.39 -10.04 22.67
N ARG A 174 16.37 -9.26 22.29
CA ARG A 174 16.19 -8.27 21.22
C ARG A 174 16.41 -8.95 19.87
N LEU A 175 15.33 -9.19 19.16
CA LEU A 175 15.35 -9.74 17.80
C LEU A 175 15.60 -8.67 16.70
N PHE A 176 16.20 -7.55 17.07
CA PHE A 176 16.52 -6.50 16.10
C PHE A 176 17.91 -6.73 15.50
N PRO A 177 18.02 -7.06 14.22
CA PRO A 177 19.32 -7.19 13.59
C PRO A 177 20.02 -5.82 13.56
N ALA A 178 21.36 -5.83 13.68
CA ALA A 178 22.14 -4.62 13.48
C ALA A 178 21.99 -4.12 12.03
N ALA A 179 22.04 -2.80 11.83
CA ALA A 179 21.93 -2.21 10.49
C ALA A 179 22.94 -2.79 9.48
N THR A 180 24.14 -3.08 9.93
CA THR A 180 25.19 -3.71 9.12
C THR A 180 24.83 -5.14 8.70
N THR A 181 24.17 -5.91 9.56
CA THR A 181 23.66 -7.26 9.25
C THR A 181 22.51 -7.17 8.25
N SER A 182 21.53 -6.31 8.51
CA SER A 182 20.41 -6.07 7.59
C SER A 182 20.89 -5.63 6.21
N TRP A 183 21.94 -4.81 6.14
CA TRP A 183 22.52 -4.39 4.87
C TRP A 183 23.20 -5.53 4.12
N ARG A 184 24.01 -6.35 4.79
CA ARG A 184 24.68 -7.51 4.17
C ARG A 184 23.68 -8.54 3.67
N GLU A 185 22.68 -8.82 4.49
CA GLU A 185 21.70 -9.89 4.25
C GLU A 185 20.47 -9.41 3.45
N ARG A 186 20.44 -8.16 2.99
CA ARG A 186 19.28 -7.55 2.35
C ARG A 186 18.75 -8.30 1.14
N ASN A 187 19.61 -9.01 0.43
CA ASN A 187 19.19 -9.72 -0.78
C ASN A 187 18.23 -10.87 -0.44
N TRP A 188 18.57 -11.69 0.52
CA TRP A 188 17.67 -12.77 0.91
C TRP A 188 16.61 -12.31 1.93
N ALA A 189 16.97 -11.48 2.92
CA ALA A 189 16.07 -11.09 4.00
C ALA A 189 14.96 -10.11 3.58
N ILE A 190 15.25 -9.20 2.63
CA ILE A 190 14.31 -8.15 2.21
C ILE A 190 13.82 -8.37 0.78
N ARG A 191 14.74 -8.71 -0.13
CA ARG A 191 14.47 -8.81 -1.57
C ARG A 191 14.04 -10.19 -2.02
N MET A 192 14.05 -11.19 -1.14
CA MET A 192 13.76 -12.60 -1.42
C MET A 192 14.60 -13.14 -2.60
N HIS A 193 15.91 -12.92 -2.56
CA HIS A 193 16.83 -13.56 -3.49
C HIS A 193 17.29 -14.90 -2.91
N GLY A 194 17.25 -15.92 -3.72
CA GLY A 194 17.84 -17.22 -3.48
C GLY A 194 19.11 -17.42 -4.32
N SER A 195 19.70 -18.60 -4.23
CA SER A 195 20.80 -19.05 -5.07
C SER A 195 20.37 -20.18 -5.99
N LYS A 196 20.67 -20.05 -7.29
CA LYS A 196 20.48 -21.12 -8.28
C LYS A 196 21.82 -21.75 -8.62
N CYS A 197 21.96 -23.03 -8.36
CA CYS A 197 23.18 -23.78 -8.68
C CYS A 197 23.40 -23.81 -10.18
N LYS A 198 24.59 -23.39 -10.63
CA LYS A 198 24.96 -23.41 -12.07
C LYS A 198 25.24 -24.82 -12.58
N ASN A 199 25.52 -25.77 -11.70
CA ASN A 199 25.81 -27.14 -12.09
C ASN A 199 24.53 -27.98 -12.31
N CYS A 200 23.55 -27.91 -11.41
CA CYS A 200 22.35 -28.77 -11.45
C CYS A 200 21.02 -28.00 -11.55
N GLY A 201 21.05 -26.67 -11.53
CA GLY A 201 19.87 -25.83 -11.64
C GLY A 201 19.01 -25.73 -10.38
N THR A 202 19.34 -26.43 -9.30
CA THR A 202 18.57 -26.40 -8.05
C THR A 202 18.58 -25.00 -7.44
N VAL A 203 17.41 -24.54 -7.03
CA VAL A 203 17.22 -23.24 -6.38
C VAL A 203 17.16 -23.46 -4.86
N HIS A 204 17.86 -22.59 -4.12
CA HIS A 204 17.91 -22.57 -2.66
C HIS A 204 17.42 -21.22 -2.14
N PHE A 205 16.75 -21.25 -1.00
CA PHE A 205 16.42 -20.07 -0.22
C PHE A 205 16.57 -20.41 1.28
N PRO A 206 17.31 -19.58 2.02
CA PRO A 206 18.12 -18.42 1.65
C PRO A 206 19.29 -18.77 0.70
N ILE A 207 20.15 -17.77 0.41
CA ILE A 207 21.33 -17.96 -0.45
C ILE A 207 22.30 -18.93 0.22
N GLU A 208 22.57 -20.07 -0.45
CA GLU A 208 23.45 -21.13 0.04
C GLU A 208 24.70 -21.24 -0.81
N ARG A 209 25.86 -21.38 -0.14
CA ARG A 209 27.18 -21.53 -0.81
C ARG A 209 27.44 -22.95 -1.31
N VAL A 210 26.79 -23.94 -0.71
CA VAL A 210 26.92 -25.35 -1.08
C VAL A 210 25.58 -25.90 -1.51
N CYS A 211 25.50 -26.38 -2.74
CA CYS A 211 24.28 -27.00 -3.24
C CYS A 211 23.99 -28.32 -2.51
N TYR A 212 22.82 -28.44 -1.88
CA TYR A 212 22.46 -29.69 -1.16
C TYR A 212 22.27 -30.87 -2.12
N ASN A 213 21.92 -30.61 -3.39
CA ASN A 213 21.67 -31.67 -4.36
C ASN A 213 22.95 -32.23 -4.98
N CYS A 214 23.81 -31.38 -5.55
CA CYS A 214 25.01 -31.83 -6.27
C CYS A 214 26.34 -31.53 -5.55
N ARG A 215 26.29 -30.97 -4.33
CA ARG A 215 27.46 -30.65 -3.50
C ARG A 215 28.44 -29.63 -4.10
N SER A 216 28.09 -29.01 -5.22
CA SER A 216 28.89 -27.94 -5.82
C SER A 216 29.00 -26.76 -4.85
N LYS A 217 30.21 -26.25 -4.65
CA LYS A 217 30.51 -25.17 -3.73
C LYS A 217 30.80 -23.88 -4.49
N ASP A 218 30.23 -22.75 -3.99
CA ASP A 218 30.45 -21.39 -4.51
C ASP A 218 30.15 -21.24 -6.03
N ASN A 219 29.35 -22.15 -6.61
CA ASN A 219 29.02 -22.17 -8.04
C ASN A 219 27.52 -21.93 -8.24
N TYR A 220 27.09 -20.71 -7.98
CA TYR A 220 25.69 -20.32 -8.10
C TYR A 220 25.55 -18.92 -8.69
N GLU A 221 24.33 -18.58 -9.05
CA GLU A 221 23.90 -17.21 -9.37
C GLU A 221 22.75 -16.81 -8.42
N GLU A 222 22.69 -15.54 -8.04
CA GLU A 222 21.57 -15.03 -7.28
C GLU A 222 20.34 -14.88 -8.19
N VAL A 223 19.21 -15.39 -7.74
CA VAL A 223 17.94 -15.31 -8.47
C VAL A 223 16.86 -14.69 -7.59
N ARG A 224 16.08 -13.81 -8.18
CA ARG A 224 14.95 -13.20 -7.51
C ARG A 224 13.78 -14.19 -7.44
N LEU A 225 13.21 -14.35 -6.25
CA LEU A 225 12.09 -15.26 -5.98
C LEU A 225 10.76 -14.55 -5.69
N SER A 226 10.81 -13.26 -5.34
CA SER A 226 9.61 -12.50 -4.95
C SER A 226 8.53 -12.39 -6.03
N ASP A 227 8.88 -12.58 -7.29
CA ASP A 227 7.97 -12.56 -8.45
C ASP A 227 7.57 -13.96 -8.93
N LYS A 228 8.07 -15.01 -8.28
CA LYS A 228 7.78 -16.40 -8.62
C LYS A 228 6.55 -16.91 -7.89
N LYS A 229 5.90 -17.89 -8.48
CA LYS A 229 4.85 -18.67 -7.81
C LYS A 229 5.50 -19.82 -7.06
N ALA A 230 5.02 -20.06 -5.83
CA ALA A 230 5.45 -21.18 -5.02
C ALA A 230 4.22 -21.90 -4.45
N ARG A 231 4.40 -23.14 -4.03
CA ARG A 231 3.40 -23.93 -3.33
C ARG A 231 3.89 -24.21 -1.92
N VAL A 232 3.03 -24.02 -0.92
CA VAL A 232 3.36 -24.40 0.46
C VAL A 232 3.55 -25.91 0.52
N PHE A 233 4.74 -26.34 0.85
CA PHE A 233 5.08 -27.77 1.03
C PHE A 233 4.70 -28.23 2.42
N THR A 234 5.10 -27.47 3.44
CA THR A 234 4.74 -27.74 4.85
C THR A 234 4.71 -26.43 5.64
N TYR A 235 4.07 -26.45 6.80
CA TYR A 235 4.08 -25.33 7.72
C TYR A 235 3.99 -25.83 9.16
N SER A 236 4.44 -24.97 10.09
CA SER A 236 4.21 -25.11 11.52
C SER A 236 3.75 -23.79 12.12
N LEU A 237 3.07 -23.88 13.26
CA LEU A 237 2.70 -22.72 14.07
C LEU A 237 3.50 -22.78 15.36
N ASP A 238 4.38 -21.79 15.55
CA ASP A 238 5.17 -21.67 16.76
C ASP A 238 4.43 -20.78 17.76
N ASN A 239 4.13 -21.33 18.93
CA ASN A 239 3.47 -20.62 20.03
C ASN A 239 4.45 -20.22 21.14
N LEU A 240 5.72 -20.57 21.03
CA LEU A 240 6.75 -20.28 22.02
C LEU A 240 7.68 -19.13 21.62
N ALA A 241 7.96 -18.99 20.33
CA ALA A 241 8.92 -18.00 19.81
C ALA A 241 8.29 -16.63 19.56
N GLY A 242 7.01 -16.46 19.76
CA GLY A 242 6.31 -15.17 19.60
C GLY A 242 6.46 -14.25 20.80
N ARG A 243 6.08 -13.01 20.61
CA ARG A 243 5.87 -12.07 21.73
C ARG A 243 4.58 -12.46 22.45
N SER A 244 4.43 -12.08 23.72
CA SER A 244 3.22 -12.36 24.52
C SER A 244 1.92 -11.80 23.89
N ASP A 245 2.03 -10.76 23.08
CA ASP A 245 0.93 -10.10 22.38
C ASP A 245 0.63 -10.73 21.00
N ASP A 246 1.60 -11.46 20.40
CA ASP A 246 1.41 -12.26 19.18
C ASP A 246 2.17 -13.58 19.28
N PRO A 247 1.59 -14.56 19.99
CA PRO A 247 2.27 -15.82 20.30
C PRO A 247 2.37 -16.77 19.10
N THR A 248 1.68 -16.48 17.99
CA THR A 248 1.63 -17.42 16.87
C THR A 248 2.43 -16.90 15.68
N ILE A 249 3.57 -17.52 15.43
CA ILE A 249 4.42 -17.24 14.28
C ILE A 249 4.31 -18.39 13.29
N PRO A 250 3.74 -18.20 12.11
CA PRO A 250 3.73 -19.24 11.08
C PRO A 250 5.13 -19.40 10.48
N GLN A 251 5.62 -20.63 10.48
CA GLN A 251 6.81 -21.01 9.72
C GLN A 251 6.37 -21.77 8.47
N LEU A 252 6.83 -21.33 7.32
CA LEU A 252 6.43 -21.86 6.03
C LEU A 252 7.64 -22.45 5.31
N THR A 253 7.50 -23.68 4.82
CA THR A 253 8.40 -24.23 3.81
C THR A 253 7.67 -24.25 2.49
N VAL A 254 8.28 -23.75 1.44
CA VAL A 254 7.69 -23.62 0.10
C VAL A 254 8.55 -24.33 -0.96
N GLU A 255 7.89 -24.83 -1.99
CA GLU A 255 8.48 -25.36 -3.22
C GLU A 255 8.25 -24.45 -4.41
#